data_34b85047f2df9b7324bff1888c09057a
#
_entry.id   34b85047f2df9b7324bff1888c09057a
#
_cell.length_a   1.000
_cell.length_b   1.000
_cell.length_c   1.000
_cell.angle_alpha   90.00
_cell.angle_beta   90.00
_cell.angle_gamma   90.00
#
_symmetry.space_group_name_H-M   'P 1'
#
loop_
_entity.id
_entity.type
_entity.pdbx_description
1 polymer ?
#
loop_
_entity_poly.entity_id
_entity_poly.type
_entity_poly.pdbx_seq_one_letter_code
_entity_poly.pdbx_strand_id
1 'polypeptide(L)'
;LGGLEVVKTHDTLYAINRLVSLASTGIFAILPMAVCYSAVKRFGGNPVLGMVIGAIMLDSSLANAYQAAQGTVDIEVIRLFGLKIEMVGFQGGIIIALMMGFVVAKLDKFFNKVIPDVIKLLVAPMLTVFISTVLLFTLVGPAGRILSNGITDGLMWSTEHLGAFGYALFAGVQQIVVITGLHHIIGAVEAQLTA
;
A
#
# COMPACT_ATOMS: atom_id res chain seq x y z
N LEU A 1 8.97 1.06 28.30
CA LEU A 1 10.10 0.12 28.05
C LEU A 1 10.09 -1.09 29.00
N GLY A 2 9.60 -0.99 30.24
CA GLY A 2 9.55 -2.13 31.19
C GLY A 2 8.57 -3.25 30.85
N GLY A 3 7.51 -2.97 30.09
CA GLY A 3 6.49 -3.98 29.75
C GLY A 3 6.98 -5.09 28.82
N LEU A 4 7.91 -4.79 27.91
CA LEU A 4 8.46 -5.78 26.97
C LEU A 4 9.42 -6.77 27.64
N GLU A 5 10.11 -6.34 28.69
CA GLU A 5 11.01 -7.19 29.48
C GLU A 5 10.21 -8.21 30.31
N VAL A 6 9.10 -7.79 30.93
CA VAL A 6 8.21 -8.68 31.68
C VAL A 6 7.56 -9.74 30.79
N VAL A 7 7.21 -9.37 29.54
CA VAL A 7 6.64 -10.33 28.56
C VAL A 7 7.66 -11.40 28.15
N LYS A 8 8.95 -11.05 28.07
CA LYS A 8 10.01 -12.00 27.71
C LYS A 8 10.34 -13.00 28.84
N THR A 9 10.07 -12.63 30.10
CA THR A 9 10.34 -13.50 31.26
C THR A 9 9.30 -14.58 31.52
N HIS A 10 8.09 -14.46 30.89
CA HIS A 10 7.02 -15.43 31.04
C HIS A 10 6.70 -16.08 29.69
N ASP A 11 7.08 -17.34 29.50
CA ASP A 11 6.91 -18.09 28.23
C ASP A 11 5.48 -18.04 27.67
N THR A 12 4.48 -18.17 28.54
CA THR A 12 3.06 -18.13 28.13
C THR A 12 2.65 -16.74 27.63
N LEU A 13 3.06 -15.67 28.32
CA LEU A 13 2.76 -14.30 27.91
C LEU A 13 3.49 -13.93 26.61
N TYR A 14 4.73 -14.40 26.46
CA TYR A 14 5.48 -14.25 25.23
C TYR A 14 4.80 -14.95 24.05
N ALA A 15 4.36 -16.20 24.24
CA ALA A 15 3.64 -16.97 23.21
C ALA A 15 2.33 -16.27 22.80
N ILE A 16 1.53 -15.82 23.75
CA ILE A 16 0.27 -15.11 23.48
C ILE A 16 0.56 -13.80 22.71
N ASN A 17 1.52 -13.00 23.19
CA ASN A 17 1.90 -11.76 22.54
C ASN A 17 2.38 -12.02 21.08
N ARG A 18 3.15 -13.10 20.88
CA ARG A 18 3.64 -13.46 19.55
C ARG A 18 2.50 -13.88 18.61
N LEU A 19 1.52 -14.66 19.10
CA LEU A 19 0.36 -15.06 18.31
C LEU A 19 -0.53 -13.85 17.95
N VAL A 20 -0.79 -12.96 18.89
CA VAL A 20 -1.55 -11.73 18.64
C VAL A 20 -0.82 -10.83 17.65
N SER A 21 0.50 -10.69 17.80
CA SER A 21 1.33 -9.92 16.87
C SER A 21 1.29 -10.51 15.46
N LEU A 22 1.41 -11.85 15.32
CA LEU A 22 1.31 -12.53 14.02
C LEU A 22 -0.07 -12.34 13.37
N ALA A 23 -1.15 -12.43 14.15
CA ALA A 23 -2.50 -12.21 13.65
C ALA A 23 -2.66 -10.77 13.13
N SER A 24 -2.21 -9.78 13.91
CA SER A 24 -2.29 -8.36 13.54
C SER A 24 -1.44 -8.06 12.29
N THR A 25 -0.17 -8.47 12.27
CA THR A 25 0.71 -8.20 11.14
C THR A 25 0.27 -8.93 9.87
N GLY A 26 -0.29 -10.13 10.00
CA GLY A 26 -0.84 -10.90 8.88
C GLY A 26 -1.99 -10.18 8.18
N ILE A 27 -2.91 -9.57 8.94
CA ILE A 27 -4.03 -8.78 8.38
C ILE A 27 -3.49 -7.57 7.60
N PHE A 28 -2.57 -6.81 8.20
CA PHE A 28 -1.99 -5.63 7.55
C PHE A 28 -1.12 -5.99 6.34
N ALA A 29 -0.44 -7.13 6.37
CA ALA A 29 0.39 -7.58 5.26
C ALA A 29 -0.41 -7.81 3.97
N ILE A 30 -1.63 -8.35 4.06
CA ILE A 30 -2.48 -8.64 2.89
C ILE A 30 -3.48 -7.53 2.56
N LEU A 31 -3.50 -6.44 3.33
CA LEU A 31 -4.49 -5.38 3.21
C LEU A 31 -4.57 -4.76 1.79
N PRO A 32 -3.47 -4.42 1.10
CA PRO A 32 -3.53 -3.92 -0.27
C PRO A 32 -4.20 -4.91 -1.24
N MET A 33 -3.95 -6.21 -1.07
CA MET A 33 -4.58 -7.27 -1.87
C MET A 33 -6.10 -7.30 -1.64
N ALA A 34 -6.55 -7.26 -0.38
CA ALA A 34 -7.97 -7.28 -0.02
C ALA A 34 -8.69 -6.02 -0.51
N VAL A 35 -8.04 -4.85 -0.41
CA VAL A 35 -8.58 -3.58 -0.91
C VAL A 35 -8.70 -3.59 -2.43
N CYS A 36 -7.66 -4.04 -3.14
CA CYS A 36 -7.70 -4.10 -4.61
C CYS A 36 -8.79 -5.08 -5.09
N TYR A 37 -8.90 -6.26 -4.47
CA TYR A 37 -9.99 -7.22 -4.73
C TYR A 37 -11.37 -6.56 -4.57
N SER A 38 -11.59 -5.90 -3.43
CA SER A 38 -12.88 -5.27 -3.10
C SER A 38 -13.20 -4.10 -4.02
N ALA A 39 -12.20 -3.30 -4.38
CA ALA A 39 -12.31 -2.18 -5.30
C ALA A 39 -12.69 -2.68 -6.71
N VAL A 40 -11.99 -3.68 -7.26
CA VAL A 40 -12.31 -4.25 -8.57
C VAL A 40 -13.74 -4.79 -8.59
N LYS A 41 -14.15 -5.52 -7.55
CA LYS A 41 -15.52 -6.02 -7.38
C LYS A 41 -16.53 -4.87 -7.38
N ARG A 42 -16.26 -3.81 -6.64
CA ARG A 42 -17.13 -2.62 -6.55
C ARG A 42 -17.26 -1.90 -7.89
N PHE A 43 -16.19 -1.82 -8.65
CA PHE A 43 -16.18 -1.22 -9.99
C PHE A 43 -16.67 -2.17 -11.08
N GLY A 44 -17.09 -3.39 -10.73
CA GLY A 44 -17.73 -4.36 -11.63
C GLY A 44 -16.77 -5.05 -12.60
N GLY A 45 -15.50 -5.18 -12.27
CA GLY A 45 -14.50 -6.04 -12.93
C GLY A 45 -14.40 -7.40 -12.24
N ASN A 46 -13.51 -8.25 -12.76
CA ASN A 46 -13.21 -9.54 -12.16
C ASN A 46 -12.34 -9.36 -10.90
N PRO A 47 -12.86 -9.65 -9.68
CA PRO A 47 -12.14 -9.38 -8.44
C PRO A 47 -10.88 -10.23 -8.27
N VAL A 48 -10.78 -11.39 -8.93
CA VAL A 48 -9.58 -12.24 -8.90
C VAL A 48 -8.39 -11.51 -9.52
N LEU A 49 -8.60 -10.72 -10.59
CA LEU A 49 -7.54 -9.91 -11.19
C LEU A 49 -7.07 -8.81 -10.24
N GLY A 50 -7.99 -8.26 -9.44
CA GLY A 50 -7.64 -7.33 -8.36
C GLY A 50 -6.76 -7.98 -7.29
N MET A 51 -7.05 -9.24 -6.92
CA MET A 51 -6.22 -10.00 -5.99
C MET A 51 -4.81 -10.23 -6.56
N VAL A 52 -4.71 -10.59 -7.84
CA VAL A 52 -3.40 -10.80 -8.50
C VAL A 52 -2.57 -9.52 -8.51
N ILE A 53 -3.17 -8.38 -8.87
CA ILE A 53 -2.45 -7.10 -8.85
C ILE A 53 -2.08 -6.70 -7.42
N GLY A 54 -2.95 -6.93 -6.44
CA GLY A 54 -2.63 -6.72 -5.03
C GLY A 54 -1.47 -7.60 -4.54
N ALA A 55 -1.37 -8.85 -5.02
CA ALA A 55 -0.23 -9.73 -4.74
C ALA A 55 1.07 -9.19 -5.37
N ILE A 56 1.02 -8.72 -6.62
CA ILE A 56 2.17 -8.08 -7.29
C ILE A 56 2.65 -6.83 -6.51
N MET A 57 1.74 -6.05 -5.93
CA MET A 57 2.09 -4.91 -5.09
C MET A 57 2.89 -5.28 -3.83
N LEU A 58 2.75 -6.52 -3.37
CA LEU A 58 3.36 -7.06 -2.15
C LEU A 58 4.49 -8.04 -2.44
N ASP A 59 4.90 -8.18 -3.70
CA ASP A 59 5.91 -9.16 -4.11
C ASP A 59 7.23 -8.96 -3.35
N SER A 60 7.82 -10.05 -2.89
CA SER A 60 9.05 -10.05 -2.09
C SER A 60 10.30 -9.69 -2.91
N SER A 61 10.23 -9.73 -4.23
CA SER A 61 11.32 -9.26 -5.12
C SER A 61 11.42 -7.73 -5.17
N LEU A 62 10.37 -7.02 -4.76
CA LEU A 62 10.35 -5.57 -4.67
C LEU A 62 11.04 -5.10 -3.38
N ALA A 63 11.76 -3.99 -3.44
CA ALA A 63 12.27 -3.35 -2.24
C ALA A 63 11.12 -3.00 -1.29
N ASN A 64 11.28 -3.26 0.01
CA ASN A 64 10.26 -2.94 0.98
C ASN A 64 10.02 -1.43 1.03
N ALA A 65 8.75 -1.00 0.88
CA ALA A 65 8.39 0.42 0.81
C ALA A 65 8.85 1.21 2.05
N TYR A 66 8.81 0.61 3.24
CA TYR A 66 9.20 1.27 4.49
C TYR A 66 10.73 1.40 4.59
N GLN A 67 11.47 0.38 4.19
CA GLN A 67 12.93 0.39 4.18
C GLN A 67 13.46 1.32 3.08
N ALA A 68 12.80 1.36 1.93
CA ALA A 68 13.10 2.28 0.84
C ALA A 68 12.91 3.74 1.27
N ALA A 69 11.83 4.05 2.00
CA ALA A 69 11.57 5.39 2.54
C ALA A 69 12.62 5.82 3.59
N GLN A 70 13.19 4.86 4.33
CA GLN A 70 14.26 5.12 5.31
C GLN A 70 15.67 5.14 4.70
N GLY A 71 15.80 4.84 3.38
CA GLY A 71 17.10 4.76 2.71
C GLY A 71 17.98 3.59 3.17
N THR A 72 17.39 2.56 3.77
CA THR A 72 18.12 1.40 4.33
C THR A 72 18.31 0.26 3.34
N VAL A 73 17.69 0.33 2.17
CA VAL A 73 17.77 -0.69 1.10
C VAL A 73 18.03 -0.02 -0.23
N ASP A 74 18.92 -0.60 -1.03
CA ASP A 74 19.15 -0.19 -2.40
C ASP A 74 17.91 -0.47 -3.26
N ILE A 75 17.45 0.56 -3.97
CA ILE A 75 16.29 0.48 -4.84
C ILE A 75 16.76 0.10 -6.23
N GLU A 76 16.32 -1.04 -6.73
CA GLU A 76 16.53 -1.42 -8.13
C GLU A 76 15.74 -0.47 -9.04
N VAL A 77 16.43 0.15 -9.99
CA VAL A 77 15.83 1.06 -10.96
C VAL A 77 15.93 0.45 -12.36
N ILE A 78 14.80 0.06 -12.92
CA ILE A 78 14.73 -0.41 -14.30
C ILE A 78 14.31 0.74 -15.23
N ARG A 79 14.72 0.65 -16.50
CA ARG A 79 14.32 1.63 -17.54
C ARG A 79 13.40 0.94 -18.54
N LEU A 80 12.16 1.41 -18.61
CA LEU A 80 11.17 0.95 -19.58
C LEU A 80 10.78 2.12 -20.48
N PHE A 81 11.06 2.01 -21.77
CA PHE A 81 10.77 3.06 -22.78
C PHE A 81 11.31 4.46 -22.40
N GLY A 82 12.47 4.52 -21.71
CA GLY A 82 13.08 5.77 -21.28
C GLY A 82 12.57 6.30 -19.91
N LEU A 83 11.54 5.70 -19.36
CA LEU A 83 11.05 6.00 -17.99
C LEU A 83 11.86 5.23 -16.96
N LYS A 84 12.30 5.90 -15.92
CA LYS A 84 12.91 5.26 -14.75
C LYS A 84 11.80 4.72 -13.86
N ILE A 85 11.82 3.41 -13.61
CA ILE A 85 10.88 2.71 -12.76
C ILE A 85 11.63 2.20 -11.54
N GLU A 86 11.24 2.64 -10.37
CA GLU A 86 11.75 2.16 -9.09
C GLU A 86 10.98 0.91 -8.67
N MET A 87 11.70 -0.20 -8.49
CA MET A 87 11.13 -1.49 -8.08
C MET A 87 10.91 -1.52 -6.57
N VAL A 88 9.99 -0.68 -6.10
CA VAL A 88 9.60 -0.59 -4.69
C VAL A 88 8.17 -1.11 -4.53
N GLY A 89 7.97 -1.96 -3.55
CA GLY A 89 6.66 -2.50 -3.19
C GLY A 89 5.71 -1.43 -2.66
N PHE A 90 4.45 -1.79 -2.54
CA PHE A 90 3.39 -0.90 -2.09
C PHE A 90 2.75 -1.42 -0.79
N GLN A 91 3.59 -1.93 0.13
CA GLN A 91 3.16 -2.35 1.46
C GLN A 91 2.49 -1.16 2.18
N GLY A 92 1.27 -1.37 2.66
CA GLY A 92 0.47 -0.30 3.28
C GLY A 92 -0.17 0.70 2.30
N GLY A 93 0.07 0.59 1.00
CA GLY A 93 -0.44 1.50 -0.03
C GLY A 93 -1.93 1.31 -0.36
N ILE A 94 -2.83 1.59 0.58
CA ILE A 94 -4.28 1.40 0.39
C ILE A 94 -4.82 2.33 -0.70
N ILE A 95 -4.36 3.57 -0.76
CA ILE A 95 -4.77 4.53 -1.80
C ILE A 95 -4.39 4.00 -3.18
N ILE A 96 -3.16 3.48 -3.32
CA ILE A 96 -2.67 2.90 -4.58
C ILE A 96 -3.47 1.66 -4.94
N ALA A 97 -3.78 0.78 -3.97
CA ALA A 97 -4.62 -0.39 -4.17
C ALA A 97 -6.04 -0.03 -4.64
N LEU A 98 -6.63 1.03 -4.10
CA LEU A 98 -7.95 1.53 -4.51
C LEU A 98 -7.90 2.08 -5.95
N MET A 99 -6.89 2.89 -6.28
CA MET A 99 -6.68 3.41 -7.63
C MET A 99 -6.46 2.27 -8.64
N MET A 100 -5.63 1.28 -8.27
CA MET A 100 -5.41 0.10 -9.10
C MET A 100 -6.68 -0.72 -9.29
N GLY A 101 -7.51 -0.85 -8.26
CA GLY A 101 -8.81 -1.51 -8.38
C GLY A 101 -9.71 -0.88 -9.45
N PHE A 102 -9.71 0.44 -9.56
CA PHE A 102 -10.41 1.15 -10.64
C PHE A 102 -9.80 0.87 -12.02
N VAL A 103 -8.48 0.96 -12.13
CA VAL A 103 -7.74 0.72 -13.39
C VAL A 103 -7.97 -0.71 -13.89
N VAL A 104 -7.79 -1.70 -13.03
CA VAL A 104 -8.00 -3.13 -13.34
C VAL A 104 -9.43 -3.38 -13.81
N ALA A 105 -10.43 -2.85 -13.11
CA ALA A 105 -11.83 -3.02 -13.50
C ALA A 105 -12.15 -2.41 -14.88
N LYS A 106 -11.54 -1.26 -15.19
CA LYS A 106 -11.69 -0.63 -16.51
C LYS A 106 -11.02 -1.43 -17.63
N LEU A 107 -9.80 -1.88 -17.40
CA LEU A 107 -9.06 -2.70 -18.36
C LEU A 107 -9.74 -4.05 -18.60
N ASP A 108 -10.18 -4.72 -17.54
CA ASP A 108 -10.90 -5.98 -17.63
C ASP A 108 -12.17 -5.83 -18.49
N LYS A 109 -13.00 -4.81 -18.23
CA LYS A 109 -14.18 -4.53 -19.05
C LYS A 109 -13.83 -4.21 -20.49
N PHE A 110 -12.77 -3.46 -20.72
CA PHE A 110 -12.32 -3.09 -22.06
C PHE A 110 -11.88 -4.32 -22.85
N PHE A 111 -11.01 -5.17 -22.28
CA PHE A 111 -10.53 -6.36 -22.96
C PHE A 111 -11.62 -7.41 -23.15
N ASN A 112 -12.52 -7.57 -22.19
CA ASN A 112 -13.67 -8.45 -22.35
C ASN A 112 -14.64 -8.00 -23.46
N LYS A 113 -14.62 -6.72 -23.86
CA LYS A 113 -15.43 -6.20 -24.96
C LYS A 113 -14.74 -6.32 -26.33
N VAL A 114 -13.41 -6.19 -26.36
CA VAL A 114 -12.64 -6.11 -27.62
C VAL A 114 -12.18 -7.49 -28.10
N ILE A 115 -11.88 -8.40 -27.17
CA ILE A 115 -11.31 -9.72 -27.51
C ILE A 115 -12.43 -10.68 -27.91
N PRO A 116 -12.25 -11.42 -29.03
CA PRO A 116 -13.21 -12.45 -29.50
C PRO A 116 -13.41 -13.56 -28.43
N ASP A 117 -14.64 -14.10 -28.35
CA ASP A 117 -15.03 -15.06 -27.32
C ASP A 117 -14.18 -16.34 -27.29
N VAL A 118 -13.64 -16.76 -28.45
CA VAL A 118 -12.82 -17.98 -28.55
C VAL A 118 -11.57 -17.94 -27.71
N ILE A 119 -10.92 -16.78 -27.59
CA ILE A 119 -9.64 -16.61 -26.86
C ILE A 119 -9.76 -15.72 -25.61
N LYS A 120 -10.94 -15.12 -25.41
CA LYS A 120 -11.21 -14.16 -24.33
C LYS A 120 -10.84 -14.69 -22.95
N LEU A 121 -11.17 -15.95 -22.65
CA LEU A 121 -10.98 -16.54 -21.34
C LEU A 121 -9.51 -16.54 -20.90
N LEU A 122 -8.57 -16.65 -21.85
CA LEU A 122 -7.14 -16.67 -21.57
C LEU A 122 -6.50 -15.30 -21.79
N VAL A 123 -6.80 -14.65 -22.91
CA VAL A 123 -6.08 -13.44 -23.36
C VAL A 123 -6.53 -12.20 -22.58
N ALA A 124 -7.81 -12.06 -22.26
CA ALA A 124 -8.32 -10.88 -21.54
C ALA A 124 -7.72 -10.75 -20.11
N PRO A 125 -7.71 -11.79 -19.26
CA PRO A 125 -7.06 -11.71 -17.96
C PRO A 125 -5.55 -11.45 -18.06
N MET A 126 -4.87 -12.13 -18.99
CA MET A 126 -3.42 -12.00 -19.17
C MET A 126 -3.04 -10.56 -19.55
N LEU A 127 -3.71 -9.96 -20.53
CA LEU A 127 -3.49 -8.58 -20.94
C LEU A 127 -3.87 -7.59 -19.82
N THR A 128 -4.96 -7.85 -19.12
CA THR A 128 -5.37 -7.01 -17.99
C THR A 128 -4.29 -6.96 -16.91
N VAL A 129 -3.78 -8.12 -16.49
CA VAL A 129 -2.73 -8.19 -15.47
C VAL A 129 -1.44 -7.53 -15.97
N PHE A 130 -1.00 -7.85 -17.19
CA PHE A 130 0.25 -7.30 -17.73
C PHE A 130 0.20 -5.77 -17.83
N ILE A 131 -0.83 -5.22 -18.45
CA ILE A 131 -0.97 -3.77 -18.64
C ILE A 131 -1.20 -3.07 -17.30
N SER A 132 -2.00 -3.66 -16.40
CA SER A 132 -2.18 -3.13 -15.06
C SER A 132 -0.87 -3.07 -14.27
N THR A 133 0.00 -4.08 -14.40
CA THR A 133 1.32 -4.08 -13.75
C THR A 133 2.22 -2.96 -14.30
N VAL A 134 2.25 -2.78 -15.61
CA VAL A 134 2.99 -1.66 -16.22
C VAL A 134 2.44 -0.31 -15.70
N LEU A 135 1.12 -0.12 -15.68
CA LEU A 135 0.50 1.11 -15.20
C LEU A 135 0.71 1.30 -13.69
N LEU A 136 0.76 0.22 -12.91
CA LEU A 136 1.06 0.29 -11.48
C LEU A 136 2.41 0.99 -11.24
N PHE A 137 3.46 0.53 -11.89
CA PHE A 137 4.81 1.06 -11.66
C PHE A 137 5.11 2.37 -12.38
N THR A 138 4.47 2.63 -13.54
CA THR A 138 4.76 3.83 -14.34
C THR A 138 3.89 5.03 -13.99
N LEU A 139 2.63 4.82 -13.63
CA LEU A 139 1.65 5.90 -13.46
C LEU A 139 1.02 5.91 -12.07
N VAL A 140 0.34 4.82 -11.69
CA VAL A 140 -0.49 4.79 -10.47
C VAL A 140 0.37 4.82 -9.21
N GLY A 141 1.48 4.09 -9.19
CA GLY A 141 2.40 4.06 -8.05
C GLY A 141 3.01 5.43 -7.74
N PRO A 142 3.69 6.08 -8.72
CA PRO A 142 4.19 7.44 -8.53
C PRO A 142 3.09 8.45 -8.15
N ALA A 143 1.94 8.43 -8.83
CA ALA A 143 0.81 9.31 -8.51
C ALA A 143 0.29 9.09 -7.09
N GLY A 144 0.15 7.84 -6.67
CA GLY A 144 -0.28 7.49 -5.32
C GLY A 144 0.73 7.90 -4.25
N ARG A 145 2.04 7.80 -4.52
CA ARG A 145 3.09 8.29 -3.62
C ARG A 145 3.04 9.81 -3.49
N ILE A 146 2.90 10.55 -4.59
CA ILE A 146 2.76 12.01 -4.55
C ILE A 146 1.55 12.40 -3.70
N LEU A 147 0.42 11.74 -3.87
CA LEU A 147 -0.78 11.98 -3.08
C LEU A 147 -0.57 11.68 -1.59
N SER A 148 0.06 10.54 -1.27
CA SER A 148 0.37 10.14 0.10
C SER A 148 1.34 11.12 0.77
N ASN A 149 2.41 11.51 0.07
CA ASN A 149 3.38 12.48 0.58
C ASN A 149 2.72 13.85 0.80
N GLY A 150 1.90 14.32 -0.15
CA GLY A 150 1.18 15.57 -0.01
C GLY A 150 0.24 15.62 1.21
N ILE A 151 -0.40 14.50 1.55
CA ILE A 151 -1.19 14.39 2.79
C ILE A 151 -0.29 14.49 4.02
N THR A 152 0.83 13.77 4.02
CA THR A 152 1.80 13.78 5.13
C THR A 152 2.41 15.15 5.33
N ASP A 153 2.89 15.78 4.26
CA ASP A 153 3.51 17.11 4.28
C ASP A 153 2.51 18.18 4.78
N GLY A 154 1.25 18.08 4.35
CA GLY A 154 0.17 18.95 4.82
C GLY A 154 -0.11 18.80 6.32
N LEU A 155 -0.06 17.57 6.84
CA LEU A 155 -0.21 17.31 8.28
C LEU A 155 0.99 17.84 9.07
N MET A 156 2.21 17.61 8.61
CA MET A 156 3.43 18.13 9.24
C MET A 156 3.42 19.66 9.26
N TRP A 157 3.10 20.29 8.15
CA TRP A 157 2.97 21.76 8.07
C TRP A 157 1.95 22.29 9.09
N SER A 158 0.82 21.58 9.27
CA SER A 158 -0.20 22.01 10.23
C SER A 158 0.29 21.93 11.68
N THR A 159 1.06 20.90 12.04
CA THR A 159 1.60 20.78 13.42
C THR A 159 2.68 21.83 13.70
N GLU A 160 3.48 22.17 12.70
CA GLU A 160 4.55 23.18 12.84
C GLU A 160 4.02 24.61 12.94
N HIS A 161 2.97 24.96 12.18
CA HIS A 161 2.53 26.35 12.05
C HIS A 161 1.30 26.70 12.89
N LEU A 162 0.44 25.73 13.22
CA LEU A 162 -0.79 25.96 13.96
C LEU A 162 -0.69 25.64 15.47
N GLY A 163 0.49 25.22 15.97
CA GLY A 163 0.73 24.91 17.37
C GLY A 163 -0.30 23.91 17.93
N ALA A 164 -0.89 24.22 19.10
CA ALA A 164 -1.86 23.31 19.76
C ALA A 164 -3.08 22.97 18.88
N PHE A 165 -3.51 23.87 18.00
CA PHE A 165 -4.61 23.60 17.07
C PHE A 165 -4.16 22.62 15.96
N GLY A 166 -2.92 22.71 15.47
CA GLY A 166 -2.35 21.76 14.53
C GLY A 166 -2.27 20.35 15.11
N TYR A 167 -1.86 20.20 16.37
CA TYR A 167 -1.87 18.90 17.06
C TYR A 167 -3.28 18.35 17.23
N ALA A 168 -4.27 19.17 17.55
CA ALA A 168 -5.67 18.73 17.62
C ALA A 168 -6.20 18.26 16.28
N LEU A 169 -5.88 18.98 15.20
CA LEU A 169 -6.20 18.59 13.82
C LEU A 169 -5.52 17.27 13.45
N PHE A 170 -4.21 17.14 13.76
CA PHE A 170 -3.44 15.93 13.52
C PHE A 170 -4.08 14.73 14.24
N ALA A 171 -4.37 14.84 15.53
CA ALA A 171 -5.01 13.78 16.31
C ALA A 171 -6.41 13.41 15.75
N GLY A 172 -7.20 14.39 15.29
CA GLY A 172 -8.51 14.15 14.68
C GLY A 172 -8.44 13.43 13.33
N VAL A 173 -7.44 13.76 12.50
CA VAL A 173 -7.25 13.19 11.16
C VAL A 173 -6.43 11.90 11.21
N GLN A 174 -5.64 11.69 12.27
CA GLN A 174 -4.73 10.55 12.44
C GLN A 174 -5.42 9.20 12.16
N GLN A 175 -6.64 8.99 12.65
CA GLN A 175 -7.37 7.75 12.43
C GLN A 175 -7.70 7.52 10.94
N ILE A 176 -8.00 8.57 10.20
CA ILE A 176 -8.26 8.50 8.76
C ILE A 176 -6.97 8.16 8.02
N VAL A 177 -5.86 8.79 8.43
CA VAL A 177 -4.52 8.53 7.85
C VAL A 177 -4.05 7.11 8.15
N VAL A 178 -4.31 6.58 9.35
CA VAL A 178 -4.05 5.17 9.70
C VAL A 178 -4.82 4.22 8.79
N ILE A 179 -6.09 4.49 8.51
CA ILE A 179 -6.92 3.68 7.61
C ILE A 179 -6.34 3.67 6.17
N THR A 180 -5.70 4.76 5.75
CA THR A 180 -5.05 4.82 4.42
C THR A 180 -3.72 4.06 4.35
N GLY A 181 -3.25 3.48 5.46
CA GLY A 181 -2.02 2.69 5.54
C GLY A 181 -0.76 3.51 5.81
N LEU A 182 -0.89 4.82 6.04
CA LEU A 182 0.23 5.73 6.29
C LEU A 182 0.68 5.75 7.78
N HIS A 183 0.20 4.81 8.60
CA HIS A 183 0.48 4.75 10.04
C HIS A 183 1.97 4.64 10.38
N HIS A 184 2.80 4.08 9.50
CA HIS A 184 4.24 4.01 9.73
C HIS A 184 4.92 5.38 9.64
N ILE A 185 4.40 6.28 8.82
CA ILE A 185 4.90 7.65 8.71
C ILE A 185 4.52 8.44 9.97
N ILE A 186 3.32 8.21 10.51
CA ILE A 186 2.85 8.82 11.75
C ILE A 186 3.77 8.47 12.91
N GLY A 187 4.18 7.21 13.06
CA GLY A 187 5.14 6.81 14.10
C GLY A 187 6.49 7.52 13.99
N ALA A 188 6.97 7.82 12.79
CA ALA A 188 8.18 8.61 12.59
C ALA A 188 7.99 10.09 12.98
N VAL A 189 6.82 10.65 12.66
CA VAL A 189 6.46 12.03 13.05
C VAL A 189 6.29 12.14 14.57
N GLU A 190 5.60 11.20 15.21
CA GLU A 190 5.46 11.15 16.67
C GLU A 190 6.83 11.06 17.36
N ALA A 191 7.76 10.28 16.84
CA ALA A 191 9.11 10.17 17.38
C ALA A 191 9.89 11.49 17.27
N GLN A 192 9.69 12.27 16.21
CA GLN A 192 10.31 13.60 16.05
C GLN A 192 9.67 14.66 16.94
N LEU A 193 8.37 14.55 17.25
CA LEU A 193 7.66 15.50 18.08
C LEU A 193 7.92 15.27 19.59
N THR A 194 8.41 14.09 19.97
CA THR A 194 8.72 13.72 21.37
C THR A 194 10.21 13.83 21.70
N ALA A 195 11.06 14.11 20.72
CA ALA A 195 12.50 14.32 20.89
C ALA A 195 12.83 15.80 21.08
#